data_6ed907d2a6ac01c14da7c318e6530cf7
#
_entry.id   6ed907d2a6ac01c14da7c318e6530cf7
#
_cell.length_a   1.000
_cell.length_b   1.000
_cell.length_c   1.000
_cell.angle_alpha   90.00
_cell.angle_beta   90.00
_cell.angle_gamma   90.00
#
_symmetry.space_group_name_H-M   'P 1'
#
loop_
_entity.id
_entity.type
_entity.pdbx_description
1 polymer ?
#
loop_
_entity_poly.entity_id
_entity_poly.type
_entity_poly.pdbx_seq_one_letter_code
_entity_poly.pdbx_strand_id
1 'polypeptide(L)'
;IGDMVETAVYAQWIPRIGTDIAYANWRMNKKEEGEVDIVGIDTARQKPWWAVEVKWSDRYAQHPEELTSLLSFLSQNKMTYALVTSKTETVRHQMQACVLQFVPVACYAYTVGRNTINRTKQLYGL
;
A
#
# COMPACT_ATOMS: atom_id res chain seq x y z
N ILE A 1 6.24 11.85 -12.69
CA ILE A 1 6.49 10.38 -12.71
C ILE A 1 5.79 9.71 -11.53
N GLY A 2 5.85 10.28 -10.30
CA GLY A 2 5.22 9.71 -9.12
C GLY A 2 3.74 9.40 -9.32
N ASP A 3 2.96 10.37 -9.75
CA ASP A 3 1.52 10.21 -9.98
C ASP A 3 1.19 9.17 -11.06
N MET A 4 2.04 9.06 -12.09
CA MET A 4 1.89 8.03 -13.14
C MET A 4 2.14 6.63 -12.57
N VAL A 5 3.16 6.47 -11.73
CA VAL A 5 3.49 5.20 -11.07
C VAL A 5 2.36 4.78 -10.13
N GLU A 6 1.86 5.71 -9.33
CA GLU A 6 0.74 5.49 -8.43
C GLU A 6 -0.52 5.03 -9.19
N THR A 7 -0.87 5.75 -10.26
CA THR A 7 -2.00 5.38 -11.13
C THR A 7 -1.81 4.00 -11.75
N ALA A 8 -0.62 3.68 -12.23
CA ALA A 8 -0.33 2.37 -12.81
C ALA A 8 -0.44 1.24 -11.78
N VAL A 9 0.04 1.45 -10.55
CA VAL A 9 -0.08 0.48 -9.46
C VAL A 9 -1.53 0.31 -9.05
N TYR A 10 -2.27 1.40 -8.88
CA TYR A 10 -3.69 1.36 -8.51
C TYR A 10 -4.53 0.61 -9.56
N ALA A 11 -4.25 0.82 -10.83
CA ALA A 11 -4.95 0.16 -11.93
C ALA A 11 -4.84 -1.38 -11.90
N GLN A 12 -3.80 -1.94 -11.28
CA GLN A 12 -3.67 -3.39 -11.12
C GLN A 12 -4.73 -4.00 -10.18
N TRP A 13 -5.39 -3.18 -9.35
CA TRP A 13 -6.40 -3.62 -8.40
C TRP A 13 -7.83 -3.57 -8.95
N ILE A 14 -8.07 -2.75 -10.00
CA ILE A 14 -9.42 -2.54 -10.57
C ILE A 14 -10.12 -3.86 -10.93
N PRO A 15 -9.46 -4.87 -11.53
CA PRO A 15 -10.10 -6.12 -11.90
C PRO A 15 -10.39 -7.06 -10.71
N ARG A 16 -10.01 -6.72 -9.49
CA ARG A 16 -10.18 -7.60 -8.32
C ARG A 16 -11.61 -7.55 -7.80
N ILE A 17 -12.35 -8.60 -8.10
CA ILE A 17 -13.72 -8.76 -7.59
C ILE A 17 -13.68 -9.06 -6.08
N GLY A 18 -14.49 -8.34 -5.30
CA GLY A 18 -14.67 -8.56 -3.88
C GLY A 18 -13.54 -8.01 -2.99
N THR A 19 -12.74 -7.09 -3.52
CA THR A 19 -11.75 -6.35 -2.73
C THR A 19 -12.13 -4.88 -2.72
N ASP A 20 -12.45 -4.35 -1.57
CA ASP A 20 -12.65 -2.92 -1.41
C ASP A 20 -11.30 -2.26 -1.16
N ILE A 21 -10.91 -1.41 -2.09
CA ILE A 21 -9.73 -0.57 -2.00
C ILE A 21 -10.13 0.89 -2.08
N ALA A 22 -9.41 1.74 -1.38
CA ALA A 22 -9.66 3.17 -1.35
C ALA A 22 -8.36 3.94 -1.15
N TYR A 23 -8.37 5.21 -1.52
CA TYR A 23 -7.44 6.18 -0.98
C TYR A 23 -7.85 6.51 0.46
N ALA A 24 -6.90 6.59 1.34
CA ALA A 24 -7.16 7.06 2.69
C ALA A 24 -6.68 8.50 2.86
N ASN A 25 -7.59 9.43 2.67
CA ASN A 25 -7.42 10.79 3.15
C ASN A 25 -7.88 10.84 4.61
N TRP A 26 -7.02 11.30 5.49
CA TRP A 26 -7.30 11.29 6.92
C TRP A 26 -6.61 12.43 7.65
N ARG A 27 -7.11 12.74 8.82
CA ARG A 27 -6.58 13.85 9.60
C ARG A 27 -5.50 13.37 10.56
N MET A 28 -4.24 13.72 10.30
CA MET A 28 -3.09 13.39 11.16
C MET A 28 -3.22 14.04 12.54
N ASN A 29 -3.65 15.29 12.55
CA ASN A 29 -3.92 16.07 13.75
C ASN A 29 -4.97 17.17 13.41
N LYS A 30 -5.25 18.08 14.34
CA LYS A 30 -6.26 19.15 14.12
C LYS A 30 -5.94 20.09 12.95
N LYS A 31 -4.71 20.12 12.45
CA LYS A 31 -4.23 21.08 11.45
C LYS A 31 -3.66 20.43 10.18
N GLU A 32 -3.33 19.15 10.22
CA GLU A 32 -2.66 18.45 9.13
C GLU A 32 -3.51 17.30 8.63
N GLU A 33 -3.62 17.22 7.32
CA GLU A 33 -4.21 16.08 6.61
C GLU A 33 -3.09 15.16 6.14
N GLY A 34 -3.36 13.86 6.18
CA GLY A 34 -2.48 12.83 5.66
C GLY A 34 -3.18 12.04 4.56
N GLU A 35 -2.39 11.37 3.75
CA GLU A 35 -2.86 10.50 2.67
C GLU A 35 -2.08 9.20 2.68
N VAL A 36 -2.76 8.10 2.39
CA VAL A 36 -2.17 6.79 2.10
C VAL A 36 -2.72 6.33 0.76
N ASP A 37 -1.83 5.95 -0.15
CA ASP A 37 -2.18 5.77 -1.56
C ASP A 37 -3.18 4.64 -1.80
N ILE A 38 -3.00 3.49 -1.16
CA ILE A 38 -3.90 2.35 -1.31
C ILE A 38 -4.18 1.71 0.06
N VAL A 39 -5.45 1.55 0.37
CA VAL A 39 -5.90 0.91 1.61
C VAL A 39 -6.91 -0.16 1.29
N GLY A 40 -6.68 -1.36 1.79
CA GLY A 40 -7.67 -2.44 1.76
C GLY A 40 -8.62 -2.33 2.93
N ILE A 41 -9.92 -2.35 2.66
CA ILE A 41 -10.97 -2.25 3.65
C ILE A 41 -11.58 -3.63 3.91
N ASP A 42 -11.63 -4.03 5.16
CA ASP A 42 -12.48 -5.14 5.59
C ASP A 42 -13.92 -4.62 5.68
N THR A 43 -14.75 -5.02 4.73
CA THR A 43 -16.13 -4.53 4.61
C THR A 43 -17.01 -4.94 5.78
N ALA A 44 -16.78 -6.11 6.36
CA ALA A 44 -17.56 -6.60 7.50
C ALA A 44 -17.28 -5.79 8.77
N ARG A 45 -16.02 -5.40 8.97
CA ARG A 45 -15.57 -4.65 10.14
C ARG A 45 -15.52 -3.15 9.92
N GLN A 46 -15.60 -2.69 8.65
CA GLN A 46 -15.45 -1.28 8.25
C GLN A 46 -14.12 -0.68 8.73
N LYS A 47 -13.03 -1.47 8.61
CA LYS A 47 -11.70 -1.08 9.06
C LYS A 47 -10.65 -1.38 8.00
N PRO A 48 -9.61 -0.54 7.90
CA PRO A 48 -8.46 -0.87 7.08
C PRO A 48 -7.73 -2.08 7.69
N TRP A 49 -7.26 -2.98 6.82
CA TRP A 49 -6.53 -4.17 7.25
C TRP A 49 -5.19 -4.35 6.55
N TRP A 50 -4.97 -3.68 5.42
CA TRP A 50 -3.67 -3.55 4.80
C TRP A 50 -3.52 -2.18 4.13
N ALA A 51 -2.29 -1.73 3.96
CA ALA A 51 -1.98 -0.45 3.34
C ALA A 51 -0.74 -0.58 2.45
N VAL A 52 -0.74 0.16 1.37
CA VAL A 52 0.39 0.31 0.45
C VAL A 52 0.62 1.79 0.19
N GLU A 53 1.85 2.20 0.39
CA GLU A 53 2.34 3.53 0.01
C GLU A 53 3.17 3.39 -1.26
N VAL A 54 2.85 4.15 -2.30
CA VAL A 54 3.51 4.06 -3.61
C VAL A 54 4.57 5.14 -3.74
N LYS A 55 5.83 4.73 -3.81
CA LYS A 55 6.97 5.63 -4.01
C LYS A 55 7.81 5.17 -5.19
N TRP A 56 8.25 6.13 -6.00
CA TRP A 56 9.24 5.92 -7.07
C TRP A 56 10.58 6.50 -6.64
N SER A 57 11.08 6.04 -5.50
CA SER A 57 12.33 6.52 -4.91
C SER A 57 12.85 5.50 -3.91
N ASP A 58 14.15 5.37 -3.79
CA ASP A 58 14.79 4.55 -2.75
C ASP A 58 15.07 5.33 -1.46
N ARG A 59 14.82 6.64 -1.46
CA ARG A 59 15.03 7.51 -0.31
C ARG A 59 14.31 6.99 0.94
N TYR A 60 13.05 6.63 0.80
CA TYR A 60 12.23 6.17 1.93
C TYR A 60 12.61 4.78 2.43
N ALA A 61 13.23 3.96 1.59
CA ALA A 61 13.82 2.70 2.01
C ALA A 61 15.05 2.90 2.92
N GLN A 62 15.73 4.05 2.78
CA GLN A 62 16.85 4.45 3.63
C GLN A 62 16.40 5.30 4.83
N HIS A 63 15.31 6.05 4.69
CA HIS A 63 14.74 6.97 5.67
C HIS A 63 13.25 6.71 5.91
N PRO A 64 12.86 5.53 6.45
CA PRO A 64 11.45 5.16 6.63
C PRO A 64 10.70 6.07 7.60
N GLU A 65 11.40 6.75 8.50
CA GLU A 65 10.84 7.73 9.44
C GLU A 65 10.23 8.96 8.75
N GLU A 66 10.58 9.22 7.50
CA GLU A 66 10.02 10.32 6.71
C GLU A 66 8.60 10.02 6.20
N LEU A 67 8.14 8.77 6.27
CA LEU A 67 6.77 8.38 5.90
C LEU A 67 5.76 8.72 7.00
N THR A 68 5.71 9.97 7.39
CA THR A 68 4.94 10.43 8.56
C THR A 68 3.44 10.18 8.42
N SER A 69 2.85 10.40 7.23
CA SER A 69 1.45 10.12 6.95
C SER A 69 1.12 8.65 7.15
N LEU A 70 1.91 7.76 6.53
CA LEU A 70 1.71 6.32 6.64
C LEU A 70 1.87 5.85 8.09
N LEU A 71 2.94 6.25 8.76
CA LEU A 71 3.21 5.85 10.15
C LEU A 71 2.09 6.28 11.10
N SER A 72 1.60 7.50 10.95
CA SER A 72 0.46 7.98 11.74
C SER A 72 -0.83 7.23 11.42
N PHE A 73 -1.09 6.93 10.14
CA PHE A 73 -2.24 6.12 9.73
C PHE A 73 -2.21 4.73 10.37
N LEU A 74 -1.07 4.05 10.31
CA LEU A 74 -0.89 2.73 10.91
C LEU A 74 -1.12 2.77 12.42
N SER A 75 -0.57 3.78 13.09
CA SER A 75 -0.74 3.96 14.54
C SER A 75 -2.20 4.19 14.93
N GLN A 76 -2.91 5.08 14.24
CA GLN A 76 -4.32 5.38 14.52
C GLN A 76 -5.24 4.19 14.28
N ASN A 77 -4.94 3.36 13.30
CA ASN A 77 -5.73 2.16 12.96
C ASN A 77 -5.21 0.88 13.62
N LYS A 78 -4.20 0.97 14.49
CA LYS A 78 -3.57 -0.17 15.17
C LYS A 78 -3.07 -1.25 14.21
N MET A 79 -2.56 -0.81 13.06
CA MET A 79 -1.97 -1.68 12.05
C MET A 79 -0.50 -1.88 12.31
N THR A 80 -0.03 -3.09 12.18
CA THR A 80 1.35 -3.47 12.50
C THR A 80 2.22 -3.73 11.27
N TYR A 81 1.65 -3.56 10.09
CA TYR A 81 2.36 -3.84 8.84
C TYR A 81 1.85 -2.97 7.71
N ALA A 82 2.76 -2.49 6.87
CA ALA A 82 2.46 -1.89 5.58
C ALA A 82 3.53 -2.23 4.55
N LEU A 83 3.13 -2.18 3.29
CA LEU A 83 4.03 -2.30 2.16
C LEU A 83 4.29 -0.91 1.58
N VAL A 84 5.53 -0.64 1.23
CA VAL A 84 5.96 0.59 0.57
C VAL A 84 6.68 0.21 -0.72
N THR A 85 6.35 0.84 -1.82
CA THR A 85 7.13 0.61 -3.03
C THR A 85 8.40 1.46 -3.01
N SER A 86 9.42 0.98 -3.68
CA SER A 86 10.70 1.64 -3.91
C SER A 86 11.02 1.67 -5.40
N LYS A 87 12.10 2.29 -5.79
CA LYS A 87 12.61 2.20 -7.16
C LYS A 87 13.33 0.87 -7.39
N THR A 88 14.29 0.51 -6.52
CA THR A 88 15.15 -0.68 -6.67
C THR A 88 15.33 -1.49 -5.37
N GLU A 89 15.09 -0.88 -4.21
CA GLU A 89 15.42 -1.46 -2.92
C GLU A 89 14.38 -2.47 -2.42
N THR A 90 14.89 -3.57 -1.87
CA THR A 90 14.09 -4.52 -1.10
C THR A 90 14.65 -4.59 0.30
N VAL A 91 13.91 -4.07 1.26
CA VAL A 91 14.33 -4.02 2.67
C VAL A 91 13.12 -4.07 3.59
N ARG A 92 13.33 -4.61 4.78
CA ARG A 92 12.32 -4.67 5.83
C ARG A 92 12.80 -3.86 7.04
N HIS A 93 12.03 -2.87 7.44
CA HIS A 93 12.30 -2.07 8.62
C HIS A 93 11.34 -2.40 9.75
N GLN A 94 11.90 -2.73 10.91
CA GLN A 94 11.15 -2.80 12.15
C GLN A 94 11.11 -1.40 12.77
N MET A 95 9.94 -0.78 12.74
CA MET A 95 9.67 0.46 13.46
C MET A 95 9.19 0.14 14.89
N GLN A 96 8.95 1.16 15.70
CA GLN A 96 8.51 0.95 17.10
C GLN A 96 7.24 0.09 17.22
N ALA A 97 6.24 0.36 16.39
CA ALA A 97 4.93 -0.26 16.50
C ALA A 97 4.51 -1.02 15.23
N CYS A 98 5.29 -0.98 14.16
CA CYS A 98 4.95 -1.59 12.89
C CYS A 98 6.18 -2.05 12.11
N VAL A 99 5.92 -2.83 11.08
CA VAL A 99 6.91 -3.27 10.10
C VAL A 99 6.58 -2.62 8.76
N LEU A 100 7.57 -2.00 8.12
CA LEU A 100 7.49 -1.50 6.76
C LEU A 100 8.30 -2.43 5.84
N GLN A 101 7.63 -3.02 4.87
CA GLN A 101 8.27 -3.83 3.84
C GLN A 101 8.40 -3.02 2.56
N PHE A 102 9.64 -2.77 2.14
CA PHE A 102 9.94 -2.11 0.87
C PHE A 102 10.15 -3.13 -0.24
N VAL A 103 9.56 -2.88 -1.39
CA VAL A 103 9.74 -3.71 -2.59
C VAL A 103 9.77 -2.81 -3.83
N PRO A 104 10.57 -3.13 -4.86
CA PRO A 104 10.53 -2.39 -6.11
C PRO A 104 9.12 -2.38 -6.71
N VAL A 105 8.66 -1.22 -7.15
CA VAL A 105 7.30 -1.05 -7.69
C VAL A 105 7.01 -1.97 -8.87
N ALA A 106 8.00 -2.25 -9.72
CA ALA A 106 7.86 -3.17 -10.84
C ALA A 106 7.56 -4.60 -10.36
N CYS A 107 8.25 -5.06 -9.31
CA CYS A 107 8.01 -6.38 -8.70
C CYS A 107 6.64 -6.43 -8.04
N TYR A 108 6.24 -5.37 -7.36
CA TYR A 108 4.92 -5.27 -6.75
C TYR A 108 3.80 -5.34 -7.80
N ALA A 109 3.88 -4.50 -8.84
CA ALA A 109 2.89 -4.46 -9.91
C ALA A 109 2.78 -5.81 -10.63
N TYR A 110 3.93 -6.45 -10.93
CA TYR A 110 3.95 -7.79 -11.51
C TYR A 110 3.25 -8.82 -10.61
N THR A 111 3.54 -8.82 -9.32
CA THR A 111 2.95 -9.76 -8.36
C THR A 111 1.44 -9.57 -8.25
N VAL A 112 0.96 -8.33 -8.16
CA VAL A 112 -0.47 -8.02 -8.12
C VAL A 112 -1.15 -8.48 -9.40
N GLY A 113 -0.59 -8.15 -10.57
CA GLY A 113 -1.12 -8.55 -11.87
C GLY A 113 -1.19 -10.07 -12.03
N ARG A 114 -0.11 -10.78 -11.69
CA ARG A 114 -0.05 -12.25 -11.73
C ARG A 114 -1.11 -12.89 -10.82
N ASN A 115 -1.23 -12.39 -9.59
CA ASN A 115 -2.20 -12.92 -8.64
C ASN A 115 -3.64 -12.66 -9.10
N THR A 116 -3.90 -11.53 -9.73
CA THR A 116 -5.20 -11.21 -10.32
C THR A 116 -5.55 -12.18 -11.45
N ILE A 117 -4.63 -12.44 -12.37
CA ILE A 117 -4.82 -13.39 -13.48
C ILE A 117 -5.09 -14.81 -12.95
N ASN A 118 -4.29 -15.27 -11.99
CA ASN A 118 -4.45 -16.60 -11.40
C ASN A 118 -5.81 -16.77 -10.72
N ARG A 119 -6.26 -15.75 -9.97
CA ARG A 119 -7.58 -15.75 -9.33
C ARG A 119 -8.71 -15.78 -10.36
N THR A 120 -8.59 -15.00 -11.43
CA THR A 120 -9.57 -15.00 -12.52
C THR A 120 -9.67 -16.36 -13.18
N LYS A 121 -8.54 -17.01 -13.44
CA LYS A 121 -8.51 -18.39 -13.98
C LYS A 121 -9.22 -19.38 -13.07
N GLN A 122 -9.00 -19.31 -11.76
CA GLN A 122 -9.66 -20.18 -10.79
C GLN A 122 -11.17 -19.96 -10.76
N LEU A 123 -11.65 -18.70 -10.83
CA LEU A 123 -13.06 -18.37 -10.81
C LEU A 123 -13.82 -18.84 -12.05
N TYR A 124 -13.16 -18.84 -13.20
CA TYR A 124 -13.78 -19.22 -14.48
C TYR A 124 -13.38 -20.62 -14.97
N GLY A 125 -12.61 -21.38 -14.18
CA GLY A 125 -12.20 -22.75 -14.53
C GLY A 125 -11.26 -22.84 -15.73
N LEU A 126 -10.46 -21.82 -15.96
CA LEU A 126 -9.51 -21.75 -17.07
C LEU A 126 -8.15 -22.34 -16.72
#